data_bfd29d18386902ebefccd2b39e6e3530
#
_entry.id   bfd29d18386902ebefccd2b39e6e3530
#
_cell.length_a   1.000
_cell.length_b   1.000
_cell.length_c   1.000
_cell.angle_alpha   90.00
_cell.angle_beta   90.00
_cell.angle_gamma   90.00
#
_symmetry.space_group_name_H-M   'P 1'
#
loop_
_entity.id
_entity.type
_entity.pdbx_description
1 polymer ?
#
loop_
_entity_poly.entity_id
_entity_poly.type
_entity_poly.pdbx_seq_one_letter_code
_entity_poly.pdbx_strand_id
1 'polypeptide(L)'
;MNYKIALIRGDGIGPEVVEEAVGVLEAVGKKFGHSFTYEEVLLGGCATDAVGKSYPDGTAEKCKACDAVLLGAVGGPKWGSDKPAEQRPETALLAIRKDLGLYANLRPAALRPAMADACPLKKETAEKGIDLMMVRELTGGIYFGKRDKYQTPDRGMEATDLMAYSEQEIERIGRRAFELARLRRKKVSSVDKANVLETSRLWRSVMHRLAQEYPDVAYEDVLVDNCAMQLVRDPGQFDVVVTENMFGDILSDEASMVTGSIGLLPSASIGDTAPGLYEPIHGSAPDIAGQDKANPIATILSVAMMFRYSFRLAAEADAVEAAVDAVLADGWRTADIAEPGVAPIGTKKMGALIREKILG
;
A
#
# COMPACT_ATOMS: atom_id res chain seq x y z
N MET A 1 -13.39 -11.89 -19.81
CA MET A 1 -14.08 -11.95 -18.49
C MET A 1 -14.63 -10.57 -18.16
N ASN A 2 -15.66 -10.49 -17.30
CA ASN A 2 -16.28 -9.22 -16.92
C ASN A 2 -16.05 -9.01 -15.44
N TYR A 3 -15.56 -7.83 -15.06
CA TYR A 3 -15.29 -7.49 -13.67
C TYR A 3 -15.97 -6.17 -13.30
N LYS A 4 -16.48 -6.09 -12.09
CA LYS A 4 -17.04 -4.86 -11.51
C LYS A 4 -16.08 -4.31 -10.45
N ILE A 5 -15.64 -3.06 -10.59
CA ILE A 5 -14.67 -2.41 -9.71
C ILE A 5 -15.32 -1.23 -9.01
N ALA A 6 -15.24 -1.17 -7.70
CA ALA A 6 -15.59 0.03 -6.94
C ALA A 6 -14.46 1.05 -7.09
N LEU A 7 -14.79 2.27 -7.57
CA LEU A 7 -13.85 3.37 -7.69
C LEU A 7 -14.05 4.37 -6.55
N ILE A 8 -13.05 4.51 -5.72
CA ILE A 8 -12.95 5.55 -4.71
C ILE A 8 -11.89 6.54 -5.17
N ARG A 9 -12.29 7.60 -5.86
CA ARG A 9 -11.37 8.61 -6.37
C ARG A 9 -10.69 9.37 -5.23
N GLY A 10 -11.43 9.65 -4.15
CA GLY A 10 -10.90 10.29 -2.95
C GLY A 10 -10.61 11.77 -3.10
N ASP A 11 -9.50 12.21 -2.51
CA ASP A 11 -9.14 13.61 -2.30
C ASP A 11 -7.85 13.99 -3.04
N GLY A 12 -7.62 15.29 -3.20
CA GLY A 12 -6.37 15.82 -3.74
C GLY A 12 -6.03 15.30 -5.14
N ILE A 13 -4.87 14.63 -5.28
CA ILE A 13 -4.45 14.02 -6.55
C ILE A 13 -5.18 12.70 -6.86
N GLY A 14 -5.94 12.16 -5.91
CA GLY A 14 -6.64 10.87 -6.07
C GLY A 14 -7.44 10.75 -7.36
N PRO A 15 -8.31 11.73 -7.72
CA PRO A 15 -9.10 11.67 -8.94
C PRO A 15 -8.24 11.57 -10.22
N GLU A 16 -7.13 12.30 -10.31
CA GLU A 16 -6.29 12.30 -11.51
C GLU A 16 -5.45 11.03 -11.67
N VAL A 17 -4.94 10.44 -10.58
CA VAL A 17 -4.18 9.20 -10.65
C VAL A 17 -5.09 7.97 -10.88
N VAL A 18 -6.32 7.99 -10.35
CA VAL A 18 -7.33 6.96 -10.63
C VAL A 18 -7.78 6.98 -12.09
N GLU A 19 -7.92 8.17 -12.69
CA GLU A 19 -8.28 8.28 -14.11
C GLU A 19 -7.26 7.59 -15.02
N GLU A 20 -5.96 7.76 -14.75
CA GLU A 20 -4.91 7.09 -15.51
C GLU A 20 -4.90 5.57 -15.27
N ALA A 21 -5.19 5.12 -14.06
CA ALA A 21 -5.33 3.71 -13.73
C ALA A 21 -6.55 3.06 -14.41
N VAL A 22 -7.68 3.77 -14.50
CA VAL A 22 -8.86 3.33 -15.28
C VAL A 22 -8.50 3.19 -16.76
N GLY A 23 -7.78 4.15 -17.33
CA GLY A 23 -7.30 4.05 -18.70
C GLY A 23 -6.40 2.83 -18.93
N VAL A 24 -5.59 2.43 -17.93
CA VAL A 24 -4.79 1.19 -17.99
C VAL A 24 -5.67 -0.06 -17.94
N LEU A 25 -6.69 -0.09 -17.07
CA LEU A 25 -7.69 -1.18 -17.06
C LEU A 25 -8.33 -1.36 -18.45
N GLU A 26 -8.73 -0.27 -19.10
CA GLU A 26 -9.31 -0.31 -20.44
C GLU A 26 -8.32 -0.82 -21.50
N ALA A 27 -7.06 -0.39 -21.44
CA ALA A 27 -6.01 -0.86 -22.37
C ALA A 27 -5.77 -2.37 -22.20
N VAL A 28 -5.70 -2.86 -20.96
CA VAL A 28 -5.58 -4.30 -20.66
C VAL A 28 -6.83 -5.04 -21.14
N GLY A 29 -8.02 -4.50 -20.87
CA GLY A 29 -9.28 -5.06 -21.36
C GLY A 29 -9.29 -5.24 -22.86
N LYS A 30 -8.85 -4.23 -23.62
CA LYS A 30 -8.74 -4.29 -25.09
C LYS A 30 -7.73 -5.33 -25.56
N LYS A 31 -6.57 -5.43 -24.90
CA LYS A 31 -5.50 -6.36 -25.27
C LYS A 31 -5.86 -7.82 -24.97
N PHE A 32 -6.45 -8.10 -23.81
CA PHE A 32 -6.67 -9.46 -23.31
C PHE A 32 -8.13 -9.93 -23.38
N GLY A 33 -9.05 -9.10 -23.89
CA GLY A 33 -10.45 -9.47 -24.05
C GLY A 33 -11.26 -9.48 -22.75
N HIS A 34 -10.96 -8.53 -21.85
CA HIS A 34 -11.73 -8.31 -20.63
C HIS A 34 -12.61 -7.06 -20.74
N SER A 35 -13.68 -6.98 -19.95
CA SER A 35 -14.47 -5.77 -19.77
C SER A 35 -14.57 -5.41 -18.28
N PHE A 36 -14.54 -4.11 -18.01
CA PHE A 36 -14.64 -3.57 -16.66
C PHE A 36 -15.85 -2.64 -16.58
N THR A 37 -16.57 -2.75 -15.47
CA THR A 37 -17.64 -1.83 -15.11
C THR A 37 -17.30 -1.19 -13.77
N TYR A 38 -17.73 0.05 -13.56
CA TYR A 38 -17.30 0.82 -12.43
C TYR A 38 -18.49 1.26 -11.58
N GLU A 39 -18.34 1.16 -10.26
CA GLU A 39 -19.25 1.70 -9.26
C GLU A 39 -18.54 2.85 -8.55
N GLU A 40 -18.96 4.09 -8.76
CA GLU A 40 -18.41 5.25 -8.07
C GLU A 40 -18.84 5.24 -6.60
N VAL A 41 -17.86 5.32 -5.69
CA VAL A 41 -18.07 5.26 -4.25
C VAL A 41 -17.39 6.44 -3.57
N LEU A 42 -18.16 7.20 -2.80
CA LEU A 42 -17.62 8.32 -2.02
C LEU A 42 -16.99 7.82 -0.72
N LEU A 43 -15.74 8.28 -0.46
CA LEU A 43 -15.03 8.05 0.79
C LEU A 43 -13.97 9.14 0.96
N GLY A 44 -13.75 9.60 2.19
CA GLY A 44 -12.75 10.60 2.50
C GLY A 44 -13.31 12.00 2.65
N GLY A 45 -12.48 13.01 2.40
CA GLY A 45 -12.86 14.42 2.51
C GLY A 45 -13.90 14.83 1.50
N CYS A 46 -13.84 14.31 0.28
CA CYS A 46 -14.86 14.54 -0.74
C CYS A 46 -16.25 14.04 -0.30
N ALA A 47 -16.33 12.95 0.44
CA ALA A 47 -17.57 12.46 1.03
C ALA A 47 -18.05 13.39 2.16
N THR A 48 -17.14 13.88 3.00
CA THR A 48 -17.46 14.88 4.04
C THR A 48 -18.05 16.14 3.42
N ASP A 49 -17.47 16.61 2.33
CA ASP A 49 -17.99 17.79 1.63
C ASP A 49 -19.36 17.57 0.99
N ALA A 50 -19.61 16.37 0.47
CA ALA A 50 -20.86 16.04 -0.22
C ALA A 50 -22.03 15.73 0.73
N VAL A 51 -21.77 14.96 1.82
CA VAL A 51 -22.82 14.41 2.68
C VAL A 51 -22.56 14.57 4.18
N GLY A 52 -21.51 15.28 4.59
CA GLY A 52 -21.18 15.57 5.99
C GLY A 52 -20.49 14.44 6.75
N LYS A 53 -20.21 13.30 6.11
CA LYS A 53 -19.53 12.14 6.70
C LYS A 53 -18.42 11.67 5.77
N SER A 54 -17.23 11.35 6.29
CA SER A 54 -16.11 10.81 5.50
C SER A 54 -16.33 9.34 5.07
N TYR A 55 -17.21 8.64 5.78
CA TYR A 55 -17.62 7.26 5.49
C TYR A 55 -19.15 7.18 5.43
N PRO A 56 -19.77 7.43 4.28
CA PRO A 56 -21.22 7.39 4.11
C PRO A 56 -21.80 6.00 4.37
N ASP A 57 -23.05 5.96 4.83
CA ASP A 57 -23.79 4.72 5.03
C ASP A 57 -23.93 3.97 3.68
N GLY A 58 -23.74 2.66 3.67
CA GLY A 58 -23.80 1.83 2.45
C GLY A 58 -22.50 1.76 1.64
N THR A 59 -21.43 2.46 2.05
CA THR A 59 -20.14 2.42 1.35
C THR A 59 -19.55 1.01 1.33
N ALA A 60 -19.56 0.29 2.47
CA ALA A 60 -19.05 -1.08 2.53
C ALA A 60 -19.85 -2.03 1.63
N GLU A 61 -21.17 -1.93 1.63
CA GLU A 61 -22.08 -2.76 0.84
C GLU A 61 -21.83 -2.58 -0.66
N LYS A 62 -21.65 -1.34 -1.12
CA LYS A 62 -21.30 -1.04 -2.52
C LYS A 62 -19.95 -1.68 -2.89
N CYS A 63 -18.95 -1.56 -2.03
CA CYS A 63 -17.65 -2.19 -2.25
C CYS A 63 -17.76 -3.71 -2.27
N LYS A 64 -18.47 -4.32 -1.32
CA LYS A 64 -18.71 -5.79 -1.25
C LYS A 64 -19.44 -6.36 -2.46
N ALA A 65 -20.23 -5.52 -3.16
CA ALA A 65 -20.92 -5.90 -4.39
C ALA A 65 -20.05 -5.85 -5.64
N CYS A 66 -18.76 -5.53 -5.49
CA CYS A 66 -17.77 -5.46 -6.57
C CYS A 66 -16.71 -6.56 -6.41
N ASP A 67 -15.96 -6.83 -7.47
CA ASP A 67 -14.89 -7.83 -7.48
C ASP A 67 -13.58 -7.31 -6.88
N ALA A 68 -13.38 -5.99 -6.90
CA ALA A 68 -12.24 -5.30 -6.29
C ALA A 68 -12.58 -3.82 -6.01
N VAL A 69 -11.77 -3.17 -5.19
CA VAL A 69 -11.86 -1.74 -4.91
C VAL A 69 -10.55 -1.06 -5.34
N LEU A 70 -10.65 -0.03 -6.16
CA LEU A 70 -9.53 0.85 -6.51
C LEU A 70 -9.72 2.18 -5.79
N LEU A 71 -8.74 2.58 -4.98
CA LEU A 71 -8.75 3.82 -4.22
C LEU A 71 -7.57 4.70 -4.66
N GLY A 72 -7.83 5.98 -4.86
CA GLY A 72 -6.80 6.96 -5.19
C GLY A 72 -6.03 7.42 -3.96
N ALA A 73 -6.54 8.41 -3.26
CA ALA A 73 -5.95 8.91 -2.03
C ALA A 73 -7.02 9.60 -1.17
N VAL A 74 -6.83 9.64 0.14
CA VAL A 74 -7.75 10.32 1.06
C VAL A 74 -6.98 11.21 2.02
N GLY A 75 -7.65 12.27 2.50
CA GLY A 75 -7.08 13.17 3.49
C GLY A 75 -6.76 14.55 2.94
N GLY A 76 -6.44 15.45 3.87
CA GLY A 76 -6.04 16.81 3.55
C GLY A 76 -6.23 17.74 4.75
N PRO A 77 -5.55 18.90 4.78
CA PRO A 77 -5.56 19.82 5.92
C PRO A 77 -6.95 20.40 6.23
N LYS A 78 -7.85 20.39 5.25
CA LYS A 78 -9.24 20.85 5.41
C LYS A 78 -10.04 19.99 6.41
N TRP A 79 -9.73 18.72 6.53
CA TRP A 79 -10.43 17.74 7.36
C TRP A 79 -9.52 17.17 8.46
N GLY A 80 -8.75 18.05 9.12
CA GLY A 80 -7.74 17.72 10.11
C GLY A 80 -8.27 17.19 11.44
N SER A 81 -7.36 17.01 12.39
CA SER A 81 -7.65 16.42 13.71
C SER A 81 -8.59 17.25 14.60
N ASP A 82 -8.85 18.52 14.24
CA ASP A 82 -9.83 19.41 14.87
C ASP A 82 -11.29 19.05 14.52
N LYS A 83 -11.50 18.25 13.48
CA LYS A 83 -12.84 17.81 13.06
C LYS A 83 -13.33 16.59 13.85
N PRO A 84 -14.66 16.38 13.97
CA PRO A 84 -15.23 15.15 14.50
C PRO A 84 -14.73 13.91 13.76
N ALA A 85 -14.64 12.78 14.46
CA ALA A 85 -14.08 11.54 13.89
C ALA A 85 -14.77 11.09 12.60
N GLU A 86 -16.09 11.25 12.53
CA GLU A 86 -16.93 10.90 11.38
C GLU A 86 -16.67 11.78 10.13
N GLN A 87 -15.95 12.88 10.29
CA GLN A 87 -15.57 13.79 9.20
C GLN A 87 -14.11 13.63 8.75
N ARG A 88 -13.33 12.80 9.46
CA ARG A 88 -11.90 12.63 9.17
C ARG A 88 -11.69 11.52 8.14
N PRO A 89 -11.01 11.80 7.03
CA PRO A 89 -10.73 10.81 5.98
C PRO A 89 -9.98 9.55 6.48
N GLU A 90 -9.04 9.72 7.40
CA GLU A 90 -8.26 8.62 7.98
C GLU A 90 -9.17 7.64 8.75
N THR A 91 -10.20 8.14 9.44
CA THR A 91 -11.18 7.31 10.12
C THR A 91 -11.98 6.46 9.13
N ALA A 92 -12.34 7.05 7.97
CA ALA A 92 -13.03 6.33 6.90
C ALA A 92 -12.18 5.22 6.29
N LEU A 93 -10.88 5.47 6.09
CA LEU A 93 -9.95 4.48 5.57
C LEU A 93 -9.79 3.28 6.51
N LEU A 94 -9.68 3.52 7.81
CA LEU A 94 -9.65 2.46 8.81
C LEU A 94 -10.97 1.67 8.86
N ALA A 95 -12.10 2.36 8.74
CA ALA A 95 -13.42 1.73 8.76
C ALA A 95 -13.63 0.80 7.55
N ILE A 96 -13.34 1.25 6.33
CA ILE A 96 -13.52 0.41 5.12
C ILE A 96 -12.62 -0.82 5.16
N ARG A 97 -11.36 -0.71 5.61
CA ARG A 97 -10.45 -1.84 5.76
C ARG A 97 -10.99 -2.90 6.73
N LYS A 98 -11.55 -2.44 7.85
CA LYS A 98 -12.19 -3.30 8.85
C LYS A 98 -13.46 -3.96 8.31
N ASP A 99 -14.35 -3.20 7.68
CA ASP A 99 -15.65 -3.68 7.19
C ASP A 99 -15.51 -4.67 6.03
N LEU A 100 -14.44 -4.56 5.24
CA LEU A 100 -14.08 -5.51 4.20
C LEU A 100 -13.19 -6.67 4.72
N GLY A 101 -12.77 -6.64 5.99
CA GLY A 101 -11.93 -7.68 6.59
C GLY A 101 -10.52 -7.77 6.00
N LEU A 102 -9.95 -6.64 5.59
CA LEU A 102 -8.66 -6.55 4.91
C LEU A 102 -7.52 -6.50 5.93
N TYR A 103 -7.07 -7.66 6.40
CA TYR A 103 -6.07 -7.74 7.47
C TYR A 103 -4.62 -7.71 6.99
N ALA A 104 -4.36 -8.05 5.71
CA ALA A 104 -3.01 -8.09 5.15
C ALA A 104 -2.80 -6.96 4.14
N ASN A 105 -1.91 -6.05 4.45
CA ASN A 105 -1.49 -5.01 3.51
C ASN A 105 -0.13 -5.38 2.92
N LEU A 106 -0.11 -5.61 1.61
CA LEU A 106 1.06 -5.99 0.83
C LEU A 106 1.64 -4.73 0.18
N ARG A 107 2.88 -4.41 0.50
CA ARG A 107 3.61 -3.24 -0.02
C ARG A 107 4.94 -3.71 -0.62
N PRO A 108 5.01 -3.98 -1.94
CA PRO A 108 6.27 -4.32 -2.57
C PRO A 108 7.18 -3.09 -2.65
N ALA A 109 8.45 -3.24 -2.28
CA ALA A 109 9.47 -2.23 -2.47
C ALA A 109 10.58 -2.84 -3.34
N ALA A 110 10.57 -2.49 -4.61
CA ALA A 110 11.53 -2.96 -5.60
C ALA A 110 12.20 -1.77 -6.32
N LEU A 111 13.53 -1.75 -6.30
CA LEU A 111 14.29 -0.77 -7.07
C LEU A 111 14.31 -1.21 -8.55
N ARG A 112 13.62 -0.45 -9.38
CA ARG A 112 13.57 -0.70 -10.82
C ARG A 112 14.91 -0.34 -11.45
N PRO A 113 15.47 -1.15 -12.37
CA PRO A 113 16.79 -0.87 -12.97
C PRO A 113 16.92 0.54 -13.56
N ALA A 114 15.86 1.04 -14.22
CA ALA A 114 15.83 2.39 -14.79
C ALA A 114 15.79 3.51 -13.73
N MET A 115 15.66 3.18 -12.45
CA MET A 115 15.57 4.12 -11.33
C MET A 115 16.75 3.97 -10.35
N ALA A 116 17.80 3.24 -10.73
CA ALA A 116 18.96 3.00 -9.86
C ALA A 116 19.62 4.31 -9.38
N ASP A 117 19.69 5.32 -10.24
CA ASP A 117 20.27 6.62 -9.92
C ASP A 117 19.39 7.49 -9.00
N ALA A 118 18.09 7.19 -8.88
CA ALA A 118 17.20 7.85 -7.93
C ALA A 118 17.25 7.23 -6.51
N CYS A 119 17.92 6.07 -6.35
CA CYS A 119 18.13 5.44 -5.06
C CYS A 119 19.07 6.31 -4.20
N PRO A 120 18.67 6.71 -2.98
CA PRO A 120 19.50 7.56 -2.12
C PRO A 120 20.64 6.80 -1.44
N LEU A 121 20.68 5.48 -1.58
CA LEU A 121 21.70 4.64 -0.97
C LEU A 121 23.00 4.70 -1.78
N LYS A 122 24.09 4.21 -1.16
CA LYS A 122 25.35 4.03 -1.87
C LYS A 122 25.15 3.16 -3.11
N LYS A 123 25.82 3.52 -4.21
CA LYS A 123 25.72 2.82 -5.48
C LYS A 123 25.95 1.31 -5.35
N GLU A 124 26.96 0.90 -4.56
CA GLU A 124 27.27 -0.51 -4.31
C GLU A 124 26.11 -1.27 -3.62
N THR A 125 25.28 -0.57 -2.83
CA THR A 125 24.08 -1.15 -2.20
C THR A 125 22.94 -1.26 -3.20
N ALA A 126 22.71 -0.22 -4.00
CA ALA A 126 21.68 -0.20 -5.03
C ALA A 126 21.94 -1.25 -6.13
N GLU A 127 23.18 -1.42 -6.55
CA GLU A 127 23.59 -2.41 -7.58
C GLU A 127 23.36 -3.87 -7.17
N LYS A 128 23.30 -4.18 -5.86
CA LYS A 128 22.92 -5.53 -5.39
C LYS A 128 21.47 -5.89 -5.68
N GLY A 129 20.65 -4.88 -6.02
CA GLY A 129 19.21 -5.01 -6.19
C GLY A 129 18.44 -4.93 -4.87
N ILE A 130 17.27 -4.32 -4.94
CA ILE A 130 16.32 -4.22 -3.82
C ILE A 130 14.99 -4.76 -4.34
N ASP A 131 14.49 -5.80 -3.70
CA ASP A 131 13.19 -6.40 -4.01
C ASP A 131 12.65 -7.08 -2.75
N LEU A 132 11.89 -6.36 -1.96
CA LEU A 132 11.28 -6.89 -0.75
C LEU A 132 9.75 -6.70 -0.77
N MET A 133 9.05 -7.57 -0.07
CA MET A 133 7.61 -7.49 0.16
C MET A 133 7.35 -7.22 1.64
N MET A 134 6.86 -6.02 1.96
CA MET A 134 6.36 -5.73 3.30
C MET A 134 4.94 -6.29 3.45
N VAL A 135 4.72 -7.12 4.46
CA VAL A 135 3.43 -7.70 4.84
C VAL A 135 3.04 -7.11 6.20
N ARG A 136 2.24 -6.05 6.14
CA ARG A 136 1.76 -5.30 7.30
C ARG A 136 0.43 -5.86 7.77
N GLU A 137 0.30 -6.23 9.05
CA GLU A 137 -1.02 -6.45 9.66
C GLU A 137 -1.78 -5.13 9.65
N LEU A 138 -3.06 -5.13 9.25
CA LEU A 138 -3.75 -3.89 8.89
C LEU A 138 -4.96 -3.55 9.75
N THR A 139 -5.49 -4.49 10.53
CA THR A 139 -6.78 -4.34 11.26
C THR A 139 -6.68 -4.50 12.77
N GLY A 140 -5.45 -4.64 13.27
CA GLY A 140 -5.15 -4.76 14.70
C GLY A 140 -4.25 -3.64 15.22
N GLY A 141 -3.71 -3.85 16.43
CA GLY A 141 -2.71 -3.01 17.04
C GLY A 141 -3.23 -1.68 17.56
N ILE A 142 -2.30 -0.73 17.66
CA ILE A 142 -2.56 0.57 18.30
C ILE A 142 -3.56 1.44 17.50
N TYR A 143 -3.67 1.25 16.18
CA TYR A 143 -4.59 2.03 15.34
C TYR A 143 -6.06 1.67 15.57
N PHE A 144 -6.33 0.46 16.07
CA PHE A 144 -7.67 -0.05 16.34
C PHE A 144 -7.97 -0.23 17.83
N GLY A 145 -6.99 -0.01 18.70
CA GLY A 145 -7.13 -0.13 20.13
C GLY A 145 -7.97 0.97 20.78
N LYS A 146 -8.31 0.74 22.04
CA LYS A 146 -9.02 1.75 22.84
C LYS A 146 -8.12 2.98 23.02
N ARG A 147 -8.71 4.16 22.82
CA ARG A 147 -8.07 5.46 23.03
C ARG A 147 -8.79 6.18 24.15
N ASP A 148 -8.04 6.90 24.96
CA ASP A 148 -8.59 7.72 26.02
C ASP A 148 -7.78 9.02 26.21
N LYS A 149 -8.45 10.06 26.70
CA LYS A 149 -7.82 11.34 27.03
C LYS A 149 -8.52 11.92 28.24
N TYR A 150 -7.77 12.12 29.33
CA TYR A 150 -8.32 12.51 30.63
C TYR A 150 -7.39 13.45 31.37
N GLN A 151 -7.97 14.25 32.30
CA GLN A 151 -7.24 15.15 33.17
C GLN A 151 -6.78 14.41 34.41
N THR A 152 -5.48 14.53 34.75
CA THR A 152 -4.91 14.07 36.03
C THR A 152 -4.66 15.23 36.96
N PRO A 153 -4.76 15.04 38.31
CA PRO A 153 -4.60 16.12 39.27
C PRO A 153 -3.20 16.72 39.29
N ASP A 154 -2.17 15.93 39.00
CA ASP A 154 -0.75 16.24 39.23
C ASP A 154 0.07 16.37 37.93
N ARG A 155 -0.40 15.79 36.82
CA ARG A 155 0.36 15.77 35.56
C ARG A 155 -0.34 16.47 34.38
N GLY A 156 -1.55 17.01 34.58
CA GLY A 156 -2.30 17.68 33.54
C GLY A 156 -3.08 16.68 32.64
N MET A 157 -3.20 16.99 31.33
CA MET A 157 -3.87 16.10 30.38
C MET A 157 -3.01 14.89 30.05
N GLU A 158 -3.58 13.71 30.16
CA GLU A 158 -2.99 12.45 29.69
C GLU A 158 -3.78 11.87 28.54
N ALA A 159 -3.08 11.21 27.62
CA ALA A 159 -3.67 10.45 26.52
C ALA A 159 -3.08 9.05 26.47
N THR A 160 -3.91 8.06 26.15
CA THR A 160 -3.51 6.66 26.04
C THR A 160 -4.03 6.06 24.76
N ASP A 161 -3.22 5.24 24.10
CA ASP A 161 -3.58 4.37 23.00
C ASP A 161 -3.18 2.94 23.35
N LEU A 162 -4.13 2.01 23.30
CA LEU A 162 -3.91 0.60 23.66
C LEU A 162 -3.47 -0.18 22.41
N MET A 163 -2.28 -0.78 22.45
CA MET A 163 -1.86 -1.79 21.49
C MET A 163 -2.31 -3.17 21.97
N ALA A 164 -3.08 -3.90 21.16
CA ALA A 164 -3.49 -5.25 21.46
C ALA A 164 -3.42 -6.12 20.19
N TYR A 165 -2.98 -7.37 20.35
CA TYR A 165 -2.98 -8.41 19.33
C TYR A 165 -3.41 -9.74 19.95
N SER A 166 -4.20 -10.51 19.19
CA SER A 166 -4.54 -11.89 19.52
C SER A 166 -3.68 -12.87 18.72
N GLU A 167 -3.57 -14.13 19.20
CA GLU A 167 -2.90 -15.19 18.43
C GLU A 167 -3.48 -15.37 17.04
N GLN A 168 -4.82 -15.27 16.90
CA GLN A 168 -5.51 -15.42 15.62
C GLN A 168 -5.10 -14.34 14.60
N GLU A 169 -4.98 -13.08 15.05
CA GLU A 169 -4.55 -11.97 14.19
C GLU A 169 -3.11 -12.17 13.72
N ILE A 170 -2.23 -12.61 14.61
CA ILE A 170 -0.82 -12.88 14.28
C ILE A 170 -0.72 -14.10 13.37
N GLU A 171 -1.47 -15.15 13.65
CA GLU A 171 -1.42 -16.40 12.86
C GLU A 171 -1.87 -16.16 11.41
N ARG A 172 -2.99 -15.46 11.17
CA ARG A 172 -3.49 -15.20 9.82
C ARG A 172 -2.50 -14.40 8.96
N ILE A 173 -1.87 -13.35 9.54
CA ILE A 173 -0.90 -12.56 8.79
C ILE A 173 0.43 -13.30 8.60
N GLY A 174 0.86 -14.08 9.60
CA GLY A 174 2.03 -14.91 9.52
C GLY A 174 1.91 -15.97 8.41
N ARG A 175 0.79 -16.70 8.34
CA ARG A 175 0.52 -17.66 7.26
C ARG A 175 0.60 -17.00 5.89
N ARG A 176 0.01 -15.81 5.74
CA ARG A 176 0.07 -15.05 4.49
C ARG A 176 1.52 -14.70 4.10
N ALA A 177 2.35 -14.31 5.07
CA ALA A 177 3.76 -14.01 4.82
C ALA A 177 4.55 -15.24 4.38
N PHE A 178 4.36 -16.39 5.02
CA PHE A 178 5.03 -17.64 4.63
C PHE A 178 4.58 -18.13 3.25
N GLU A 179 3.28 -18.05 2.92
CA GLU A 179 2.74 -18.39 1.60
C GLU A 179 3.35 -17.51 0.50
N LEU A 180 3.45 -16.20 0.75
CA LEU A 180 4.10 -15.27 -0.18
C LEU A 180 5.59 -15.57 -0.33
N ALA A 181 6.29 -15.89 0.75
CA ALA A 181 7.71 -16.23 0.70
C ALA A 181 7.99 -17.47 -0.17
N ARG A 182 7.09 -18.47 -0.15
CA ARG A 182 7.18 -19.65 -1.05
C ARG A 182 7.14 -19.30 -2.54
N LEU A 183 6.45 -18.21 -2.88
CA LEU A 183 6.37 -17.69 -4.27
C LEU A 183 7.53 -16.77 -4.62
N ARG A 184 8.40 -16.46 -3.66
CA ARG A 184 9.54 -15.56 -3.79
C ARG A 184 10.85 -16.28 -3.46
N ARG A 185 11.74 -15.66 -2.69
CA ARG A 185 13.08 -16.21 -2.36
C ARG A 185 13.10 -17.08 -1.09
N LYS A 186 11.93 -17.44 -0.57
CA LYS A 186 11.74 -18.36 0.57
C LYS A 186 12.39 -17.89 1.87
N LYS A 187 12.30 -16.59 2.17
CA LYS A 187 12.78 -16.02 3.42
C LYS A 187 11.70 -15.13 4.05
N VAL A 188 11.43 -15.31 5.35
CA VAL A 188 10.57 -14.45 6.17
C VAL A 188 11.41 -13.82 7.27
N SER A 189 11.42 -12.49 7.31
CA SER A 189 11.96 -11.70 8.42
C SER A 189 10.78 -11.16 9.23
N SER A 190 10.59 -11.68 10.43
CA SER A 190 9.52 -11.25 11.35
C SER A 190 10.00 -10.08 12.20
N VAL A 191 9.37 -8.92 12.05
CA VAL A 191 9.79 -7.68 12.71
C VAL A 191 8.91 -7.36 13.89
N ASP A 192 9.54 -7.18 15.06
CA ASP A 192 8.85 -6.94 16.32
C ASP A 192 9.69 -6.06 17.30
N LYS A 193 9.18 -5.84 18.52
CA LYS A 193 9.88 -5.19 19.63
C LYS A 193 9.83 -6.06 20.89
N ALA A 194 10.09 -7.35 20.77
CA ALA A 194 9.91 -8.36 21.83
C ALA A 194 10.81 -8.14 23.06
N ASN A 195 11.92 -7.39 22.91
CA ASN A 195 12.75 -6.99 24.06
C ASN A 195 12.05 -6.03 25.02
N VAL A 196 10.93 -5.38 24.60
CA VAL A 196 10.18 -4.40 25.41
C VAL A 196 8.70 -4.76 25.54
N LEU A 197 8.01 -5.11 24.43
CA LEU A 197 6.55 -5.18 24.36
C LEU A 197 6.01 -6.60 24.54
N GLU A 198 4.96 -6.77 25.37
CA GLU A 198 4.26 -8.05 25.54
C GLU A 198 3.56 -8.51 24.24
N THR A 199 2.95 -7.57 23.50
CA THR A 199 2.33 -7.87 22.21
C THR A 199 3.36 -8.44 21.22
N SER A 200 4.58 -7.93 21.21
CA SER A 200 5.67 -8.44 20.38
C SER A 200 6.22 -9.79 20.87
N ARG A 201 6.20 -10.07 22.16
CA ARG A 201 6.55 -11.41 22.69
C ARG A 201 5.54 -12.45 22.26
N LEU A 202 4.23 -12.13 22.32
CA LEU A 202 3.18 -12.98 21.77
C LEU A 202 3.36 -13.18 20.27
N TRP A 203 3.61 -12.09 19.51
CA TRP A 203 3.89 -12.12 18.08
C TRP A 203 5.00 -13.12 17.75
N ARG A 204 6.15 -12.99 18.38
CA ARG A 204 7.32 -13.86 18.19
C ARG A 204 7.00 -15.32 18.51
N SER A 205 6.28 -15.57 19.60
CA SER A 205 5.87 -16.93 19.99
C SER A 205 5.01 -17.62 18.92
N VAL A 206 4.03 -16.89 18.36
CA VAL A 206 3.16 -17.41 17.29
C VAL A 206 3.95 -17.63 16.01
N MET A 207 4.81 -16.66 15.63
CA MET A 207 5.63 -16.76 14.43
C MET A 207 6.61 -17.93 14.47
N HIS A 208 7.22 -18.22 15.65
CA HIS A 208 8.07 -19.39 15.85
C HIS A 208 7.29 -20.71 15.67
N ARG A 209 6.05 -20.77 16.17
CA ARG A 209 5.18 -21.94 15.95
C ARG A 209 4.88 -22.14 14.47
N LEU A 210 4.52 -21.05 13.77
CA LEU A 210 4.25 -21.10 12.33
C LEU A 210 5.48 -21.50 11.52
N ALA A 211 6.66 -20.99 11.84
CA ALA A 211 7.89 -21.34 11.12
C ALA A 211 8.15 -22.86 11.07
N GLN A 212 7.71 -23.61 12.09
CA GLN A 212 7.82 -25.08 12.10
C GLN A 212 6.91 -25.75 11.06
N GLU A 213 5.82 -25.09 10.66
CA GLU A 213 4.90 -25.59 9.62
C GLU A 213 5.41 -25.30 8.19
N TYR A 214 6.43 -24.42 8.05
CA TYR A 214 7.02 -23.99 6.78
C TYR A 214 8.54 -24.26 6.73
N PRO A 215 8.99 -25.54 6.87
CA PRO A 215 10.42 -25.87 6.98
C PRO A 215 11.23 -25.58 5.69
N ASP A 216 10.54 -25.32 4.58
CA ASP A 216 11.12 -24.91 3.30
C ASP A 216 11.35 -23.40 3.16
N VAL A 217 10.99 -22.60 4.18
CA VAL A 217 11.16 -21.15 4.24
C VAL A 217 12.12 -20.78 5.36
N ALA A 218 13.18 -20.05 5.04
CA ALA A 218 14.08 -19.50 6.05
C ALA A 218 13.36 -18.45 6.90
N TYR A 219 13.56 -18.52 8.22
CA TYR A 219 12.92 -17.60 9.16
C TYR A 219 13.93 -16.91 10.07
N GLU A 220 13.73 -15.64 10.33
CA GLU A 220 14.50 -14.87 11.31
C GLU A 220 13.64 -13.88 12.08
N ASP A 221 13.98 -13.64 13.35
CA ASP A 221 13.46 -12.52 14.14
C ASP A 221 14.33 -11.28 13.94
N VAL A 222 13.71 -10.14 13.73
CA VAL A 222 14.40 -8.85 13.61
C VAL A 222 13.74 -7.83 14.52
N LEU A 223 14.49 -7.16 15.38
CA LEU A 223 13.96 -6.03 16.14
C LEU A 223 13.68 -4.85 15.21
N VAL A 224 12.58 -4.14 15.40
CA VAL A 224 12.12 -3.07 14.51
C VAL A 224 13.15 -1.97 14.28
N ASP A 225 13.85 -1.56 15.32
CA ASP A 225 14.94 -0.57 15.24
C ASP A 225 16.13 -1.09 14.41
N ASN A 226 16.46 -2.39 14.53
CA ASN A 226 17.47 -3.00 13.68
C ASN A 226 16.98 -3.12 12.23
N CYS A 227 15.70 -3.47 12.01
CA CYS A 227 15.12 -3.52 10.66
C CYS A 227 15.25 -2.17 9.94
N ALA A 228 14.90 -1.05 10.60
CA ALA A 228 15.06 0.29 10.07
C ALA A 228 16.51 0.59 9.67
N MET A 229 17.49 0.26 10.53
CA MET A 229 18.90 0.40 10.19
C MET A 229 19.33 -0.46 8.99
N GLN A 230 18.82 -1.69 8.89
CA GLN A 230 19.18 -2.63 7.83
C GLN A 230 18.54 -2.27 6.49
N LEU A 231 17.35 -1.66 6.47
CA LEU A 231 16.73 -1.12 5.25
C LEU A 231 17.62 -0.08 4.56
N VAL A 232 18.34 0.74 5.35
CA VAL A 232 19.29 1.71 4.81
C VAL A 232 20.65 1.08 4.48
N ARG A 233 21.09 0.09 5.26
CA ARG A 233 22.43 -0.49 5.15
C ARG A 233 22.53 -1.57 4.09
N ASP A 234 21.59 -2.51 4.07
CA ASP A 234 21.60 -3.69 3.19
C ASP A 234 20.15 -4.19 2.97
N PRO A 235 19.30 -3.42 2.24
CA PRO A 235 17.90 -3.79 2.02
C PRO A 235 17.74 -5.08 1.22
N GLY A 236 18.73 -5.44 0.39
CA GLY A 236 18.71 -6.65 -0.44
C GLY A 236 18.71 -7.96 0.36
N GLN A 237 19.02 -7.93 1.67
CA GLN A 237 18.95 -9.11 2.53
C GLN A 237 17.52 -9.58 2.82
N PHE A 238 16.52 -8.68 2.69
CA PHE A 238 15.12 -8.96 2.97
C PHE A 238 14.39 -9.51 1.74
N ASP A 239 13.52 -10.50 1.95
CA ASP A 239 12.58 -11.01 0.95
C ASP A 239 11.15 -10.67 1.34
N VAL A 240 10.58 -11.35 2.33
CA VAL A 240 9.29 -11.01 2.90
C VAL A 240 9.50 -10.54 4.34
N VAL A 241 9.08 -9.32 4.61
CA VAL A 241 9.11 -8.71 5.94
C VAL A 241 7.69 -8.67 6.49
N VAL A 242 7.42 -9.38 7.59
CA VAL A 242 6.10 -9.37 8.24
C VAL A 242 6.18 -8.66 9.57
N THR A 243 5.18 -7.79 9.82
CA THR A 243 5.16 -7.00 11.05
C THR A 243 3.76 -6.50 11.39
N GLU A 244 3.62 -6.00 12.62
CA GLU A 244 2.40 -5.38 13.11
C GLU A 244 2.10 -4.05 12.40
N ASN A 245 0.93 -3.48 12.68
CA ASN A 245 0.34 -2.37 11.93
C ASN A 245 1.20 -1.10 11.90
N MET A 246 1.58 -0.55 13.06
CA MET A 246 2.33 0.70 13.15
C MET A 246 3.78 0.55 12.64
N PHE A 247 4.47 -0.53 12.99
CA PHE A 247 5.82 -0.77 12.49
C PHE A 247 5.82 -0.98 10.98
N GLY A 248 4.82 -1.71 10.46
CA GLY A 248 4.67 -1.92 9.03
C GLY A 248 4.38 -0.64 8.25
N ASP A 249 3.65 0.30 8.84
CA ASP A 249 3.42 1.62 8.26
C ASP A 249 4.74 2.39 8.10
N ILE A 250 5.48 2.53 9.20
CA ILE A 250 6.72 3.31 9.22
C ILE A 250 7.80 2.68 8.32
N LEU A 251 8.03 1.37 8.47
CA LEU A 251 9.08 0.68 7.72
C LEU A 251 8.80 0.59 6.22
N SER A 252 7.54 0.51 5.81
CA SER A 252 7.22 0.50 4.38
C SER A 252 7.41 1.86 3.72
N ASP A 253 7.17 2.95 4.45
CA ASP A 253 7.44 4.30 3.96
C ASP A 253 8.96 4.53 3.85
N GLU A 254 9.75 4.06 4.83
CA GLU A 254 11.20 4.05 4.74
C GLU A 254 11.70 3.23 3.53
N ALA A 255 11.18 2.01 3.34
CA ALA A 255 11.51 1.17 2.19
C ALA A 255 11.14 1.85 0.86
N SER A 256 10.09 2.66 0.84
CA SER A 256 9.67 3.41 -0.33
C SER A 256 10.74 4.43 -0.77
N MET A 257 11.28 5.17 0.17
CA MET A 257 12.30 6.16 -0.09
C MET A 257 13.62 5.53 -0.55
N VAL A 258 13.93 4.33 -0.04
CA VAL A 258 15.08 3.54 -0.47
C VAL A 258 14.99 3.12 -1.95
N THR A 259 13.80 2.96 -2.50
CA THR A 259 13.58 2.62 -3.93
C THR A 259 13.39 3.83 -4.84
N GLY A 260 13.50 5.04 -4.31
CA GLY A 260 13.59 6.28 -5.08
C GLY A 260 12.39 7.22 -4.99
N SER A 261 11.14 6.73 -4.87
CA SER A 261 9.97 7.58 -4.71
C SER A 261 8.76 6.81 -4.20
N ILE A 262 8.01 7.41 -3.28
CA ILE A 262 6.70 6.91 -2.83
C ILE A 262 5.68 6.86 -3.99
N GLY A 263 5.85 7.67 -5.04
CA GLY A 263 5.03 7.68 -6.25
C GLY A 263 5.18 6.44 -7.15
N LEU A 264 6.12 5.53 -6.82
CA LEU A 264 6.35 4.28 -7.55
C LEU A 264 5.77 3.05 -6.84
N LEU A 265 5.24 3.19 -5.63
CA LEU A 265 4.92 2.06 -4.78
C LEU A 265 3.41 1.81 -4.66
N PRO A 266 2.95 0.67 -5.18
CA PRO A 266 1.58 0.22 -5.02
C PRO A 266 1.35 -0.41 -3.65
N SER A 267 0.08 -0.61 -3.30
CA SER A 267 -0.29 -1.51 -2.22
C SER A 267 -1.57 -2.30 -2.52
N ALA A 268 -1.69 -3.45 -1.88
CA ALA A 268 -2.87 -4.28 -1.88
C ALA A 268 -3.27 -4.60 -0.44
N SER A 269 -4.47 -4.23 -0.05
CA SER A 269 -5.08 -4.64 1.21
C SER A 269 -6.01 -5.82 0.92
N ILE A 270 -5.71 -6.99 1.46
CA ILE A 270 -6.42 -8.23 1.18
C ILE A 270 -6.88 -8.94 2.46
N GLY A 271 -7.97 -9.68 2.35
CA GLY A 271 -8.51 -10.55 3.37
C GLY A 271 -8.64 -11.98 2.86
N ASP A 272 -9.46 -12.78 3.55
CA ASP A 272 -9.74 -14.18 3.14
C ASP A 272 -10.79 -14.25 2.04
N THR A 273 -11.61 -13.23 1.92
CA THR A 273 -12.68 -13.12 0.91
C THR A 273 -12.51 -11.83 0.11
N ALA A 274 -12.89 -11.85 -1.17
CA ALA A 274 -12.95 -10.65 -1.99
C ALA A 274 -14.03 -9.67 -1.42
N PRO A 275 -13.93 -8.35 -1.72
CA PRO A 275 -12.95 -7.72 -2.59
C PRO A 275 -11.68 -7.29 -1.86
N GLY A 276 -10.54 -7.31 -2.55
CA GLY A 276 -9.34 -6.60 -2.12
C GLY A 276 -9.44 -5.10 -2.41
N LEU A 277 -8.72 -4.28 -1.65
CA LEU A 277 -8.60 -2.84 -1.88
C LEU A 277 -7.16 -2.52 -2.33
N TYR A 278 -7.07 -1.80 -3.45
CA TYR A 278 -5.82 -1.48 -4.15
C TYR A 278 -5.64 0.03 -4.20
N GLU A 279 -4.54 0.51 -3.67
CA GLU A 279 -4.27 1.94 -3.50
C GLU A 279 -2.77 2.22 -3.58
N PRO A 280 -2.32 3.40 -4.03
CA PRO A 280 -0.93 3.81 -3.88
C PRO A 280 -0.60 4.01 -2.39
N ILE A 281 0.70 3.97 -2.04
CA ILE A 281 1.14 4.24 -0.67
C ILE A 281 1.11 5.75 -0.36
N HIS A 282 1.32 6.60 -1.38
CA HIS A 282 1.34 8.05 -1.21
C HIS A 282 -0.01 8.64 -0.76
N GLY A 283 0.03 9.81 -0.11
CA GLY A 283 -1.15 10.56 0.30
C GLY A 283 -1.79 11.38 -0.84
N SER A 284 -2.68 12.27 -0.46
CA SER A 284 -3.51 13.07 -1.38
C SER A 284 -2.81 14.28 -2.01
N ALA A 285 -1.63 14.68 -1.54
CA ALA A 285 -0.81 15.80 -2.05
C ALA A 285 -1.65 17.00 -2.55
N PRO A 286 -2.43 17.65 -1.70
CA PRO A 286 -3.40 18.67 -2.10
C PRO A 286 -2.76 19.92 -2.71
N ASP A 287 -1.48 20.14 -2.47
CA ASP A 287 -0.67 21.23 -3.00
C ASP A 287 -0.42 21.14 -4.50
N ILE A 288 -0.42 19.95 -5.08
CA ILE A 288 -0.24 19.72 -6.53
C ILE A 288 -1.49 19.22 -7.24
N ALA A 289 -2.60 19.05 -6.52
CA ALA A 289 -3.86 18.56 -7.08
C ALA A 289 -4.37 19.42 -8.24
N GLY A 290 -4.79 18.78 -9.34
CA GLY A 290 -5.30 19.44 -10.54
C GLY A 290 -4.24 20.13 -11.40
N GLN A 291 -2.94 19.94 -11.11
CA GLN A 291 -1.85 20.59 -11.84
C GLN A 291 -1.17 19.67 -12.88
N ASP A 292 -1.69 18.46 -13.09
CA ASP A 292 -1.08 17.45 -13.99
C ASP A 292 0.40 17.16 -13.65
N LYS A 293 0.72 17.05 -12.34
CA LYS A 293 2.09 16.82 -11.84
C LYS A 293 2.26 15.48 -11.11
N ALA A 294 1.16 14.93 -10.60
CA ALA A 294 1.20 13.70 -9.80
C ALA A 294 1.74 12.53 -10.62
N ASN A 295 2.52 11.68 -9.96
CA ASN A 295 2.99 10.42 -10.55
C ASN A 295 1.87 9.37 -10.48
N PRO A 296 1.33 8.85 -11.60
CA PRO A 296 0.25 7.88 -11.56
C PRO A 296 0.74 6.44 -11.43
N ILE A 297 2.06 6.19 -11.44
CA ILE A 297 2.66 4.85 -11.54
C ILE A 297 2.25 3.98 -10.37
N ALA A 298 2.25 4.49 -9.14
CA ALA A 298 1.87 3.72 -7.96
C ALA A 298 0.43 3.19 -8.05
N THR A 299 -0.52 4.02 -8.50
CA THR A 299 -1.92 3.61 -8.70
C THR A 299 -2.06 2.63 -9.87
N ILE A 300 -1.32 2.82 -10.96
CA ILE A 300 -1.26 1.89 -12.09
C ILE A 300 -0.69 0.53 -11.66
N LEU A 301 0.37 0.51 -10.87
CA LEU A 301 0.93 -0.73 -10.31
C LEU A 301 -0.01 -1.38 -9.27
N SER A 302 -0.84 -0.59 -8.58
CA SER A 302 -1.90 -1.14 -7.73
C SER A 302 -2.94 -1.90 -8.55
N VAL A 303 -3.22 -1.46 -9.80
CA VAL A 303 -4.03 -2.24 -10.76
C VAL A 303 -3.33 -3.55 -11.15
N ALA A 304 -2.01 -3.57 -11.34
CA ALA A 304 -1.28 -4.82 -11.57
C ALA A 304 -1.43 -5.79 -10.38
N MET A 305 -1.34 -5.27 -9.14
CA MET A 305 -1.62 -6.08 -7.95
C MET A 305 -3.07 -6.58 -7.91
N MET A 306 -4.06 -5.78 -8.34
CA MET A 306 -5.46 -6.19 -8.46
C MET A 306 -5.61 -7.38 -9.42
N PHE A 307 -4.99 -7.32 -10.60
CA PHE A 307 -4.95 -8.45 -11.52
C PHE A 307 -4.35 -9.69 -10.90
N ARG A 308 -3.24 -9.56 -10.20
CA ARG A 308 -2.51 -10.69 -9.59
C ARG A 308 -3.25 -11.32 -8.43
N TYR A 309 -3.76 -10.51 -7.49
CA TYR A 309 -4.29 -11.03 -6.22
C TYR A 309 -5.81 -11.26 -6.22
N SER A 310 -6.63 -10.34 -6.79
CA SER A 310 -8.08 -10.51 -6.85
C SER A 310 -8.52 -11.35 -8.05
N PHE A 311 -8.02 -11.02 -9.24
CA PHE A 311 -8.51 -11.64 -10.48
C PHE A 311 -7.72 -12.86 -10.92
N ARG A 312 -6.54 -13.12 -10.32
CA ARG A 312 -5.62 -14.22 -10.66
C ARG A 312 -5.19 -14.21 -12.13
N LEU A 313 -5.00 -13.03 -12.68
CA LEU A 313 -4.60 -12.73 -14.04
C LEU A 313 -3.13 -12.29 -14.06
N ALA A 314 -2.22 -13.26 -13.99
CA ALA A 314 -0.78 -12.98 -13.89
C ALA A 314 -0.21 -12.32 -15.16
N ALA A 315 -0.64 -12.76 -16.35
CA ALA A 315 -0.15 -12.22 -17.62
C ALA A 315 -0.54 -10.75 -17.81
N GLU A 316 -1.74 -10.36 -17.36
CA GLU A 316 -2.23 -8.98 -17.38
C GLU A 316 -1.45 -8.10 -16.38
N ALA A 317 -1.16 -8.64 -15.19
CA ALA A 317 -0.31 -7.95 -14.21
C ALA A 317 1.10 -7.72 -14.77
N ASP A 318 1.72 -8.77 -15.32
CA ASP A 318 3.06 -8.70 -15.92
C ASP A 318 3.12 -7.70 -17.08
N ALA A 319 2.06 -7.62 -17.89
CA ALA A 319 1.98 -6.65 -18.99
C ALA A 319 1.95 -5.20 -18.51
N VAL A 320 1.24 -4.91 -17.41
CA VAL A 320 1.23 -3.56 -16.80
C VAL A 320 2.60 -3.22 -16.20
N GLU A 321 3.20 -4.14 -15.45
CA GLU A 321 4.52 -3.96 -14.84
C GLU A 321 5.60 -3.74 -15.90
N ALA A 322 5.62 -4.56 -16.97
CA ALA A 322 6.54 -4.42 -18.08
C ALA A 322 6.35 -3.10 -18.86
N ALA A 323 5.11 -2.63 -19.01
CA ALA A 323 4.84 -1.35 -19.66
C ALA A 323 5.40 -0.16 -18.85
N VAL A 324 5.24 -0.20 -17.52
CA VAL A 324 5.84 0.81 -16.63
C VAL A 324 7.37 0.78 -16.74
N ASP A 325 7.99 -0.40 -16.70
CA ASP A 325 9.44 -0.55 -16.83
C ASP A 325 9.96 -0.02 -18.17
N ALA A 326 9.23 -0.29 -19.26
CA ALA A 326 9.60 0.19 -20.58
C ALA A 326 9.53 1.73 -20.70
N VAL A 327 8.49 2.37 -20.14
CA VAL A 327 8.38 3.84 -20.13
C VAL A 327 9.50 4.48 -19.32
N LEU A 328 9.83 3.89 -18.16
CA LEU A 328 10.95 4.37 -17.35
C LEU A 328 12.31 4.14 -18.04
N ALA A 329 12.49 3.02 -18.74
CA ALA A 329 13.69 2.74 -19.52
C ALA A 329 13.88 3.69 -20.71
N ASP A 330 12.77 4.16 -21.32
CA ASP A 330 12.78 5.20 -22.35
C ASP A 330 13.16 6.59 -21.82
N GLY A 331 13.38 6.74 -20.50
CA GLY A 331 13.82 7.97 -19.85
C GLY A 331 12.68 8.92 -19.44
N TRP A 332 11.42 8.53 -19.57
CA TRP A 332 10.30 9.37 -19.14
C TRP A 332 10.18 9.44 -17.62
N ARG A 333 10.02 10.65 -17.08
CA ARG A 333 9.96 10.91 -15.62
C ARG A 333 8.87 11.92 -15.28
N THR A 334 8.15 11.70 -14.20
CA THR A 334 7.35 12.73 -13.51
C THR A 334 8.23 13.56 -12.58
N ALA A 335 7.71 14.65 -12.05
CA ALA A 335 8.50 15.63 -11.30
C ALA A 335 9.20 15.06 -10.04
N ASP A 336 8.59 14.08 -9.39
CA ASP A 336 9.09 13.42 -8.17
C ASP A 336 10.28 12.48 -8.41
N ILE A 337 10.45 12.02 -9.66
CA ILE A 337 11.50 11.08 -10.08
C ILE A 337 12.39 11.62 -11.19
N ALA A 338 12.26 12.91 -11.53
CA ALA A 338 13.05 13.56 -12.56
C ALA A 338 14.47 13.86 -12.06
N GLU A 339 15.47 13.50 -12.85
CA GLU A 339 16.86 13.86 -12.61
C GLU A 339 17.12 15.35 -12.92
N PRO A 340 18.14 15.96 -12.30
CA PRO A 340 18.53 17.31 -12.63
C PRO A 340 18.80 17.50 -14.13
N GLY A 341 18.08 18.44 -14.76
CA GLY A 341 18.21 18.73 -16.19
C GLY A 341 17.25 17.94 -17.11
N VAL A 342 16.51 16.98 -16.59
CA VAL A 342 15.44 16.28 -17.33
C VAL A 342 14.11 17.02 -17.12
N ALA A 343 13.47 17.43 -18.20
CA ALA A 343 12.14 18.06 -18.11
C ALA A 343 11.09 17.00 -17.75
N PRO A 344 10.35 17.16 -16.62
CA PRO A 344 9.34 16.18 -16.24
C PRO A 344 8.12 16.25 -17.15
N ILE A 345 7.45 15.10 -17.29
CA ILE A 345 6.14 15.00 -17.93
C ILE A 345 5.01 14.99 -16.90
N GLY A 346 3.80 15.34 -17.34
CA GLY A 346 2.61 15.32 -16.48
C GLY A 346 2.00 13.96 -16.29
N THR A 347 1.05 13.86 -15.36
CA THR A 347 0.26 12.68 -14.99
C THR A 347 -0.37 12.01 -16.20
N LYS A 348 -1.09 12.80 -17.01
CA LYS A 348 -1.79 12.32 -18.22
C LYS A 348 -0.84 11.75 -19.27
N LYS A 349 0.29 12.42 -19.50
CA LYS A 349 1.28 11.95 -20.46
C LYS A 349 1.93 10.65 -20.02
N MET A 350 2.25 10.51 -18.73
CA MET A 350 2.80 9.27 -18.16
C MET A 350 1.81 8.12 -18.34
N GLY A 351 0.55 8.28 -17.98
CA GLY A 351 -0.49 7.27 -18.16
C GLY A 351 -0.72 6.90 -19.64
N ALA A 352 -0.70 7.89 -20.54
CA ALA A 352 -0.83 7.64 -22.00
C ALA A 352 0.32 6.77 -22.53
N LEU A 353 1.57 7.06 -22.17
CA LEU A 353 2.75 6.28 -22.57
C LEU A 353 2.67 4.83 -22.07
N ILE A 354 2.22 4.62 -20.83
CA ILE A 354 2.05 3.27 -20.28
C ILE A 354 0.96 2.50 -21.06
N ARG A 355 -0.18 3.14 -21.38
CA ARG A 355 -1.23 2.53 -22.19
C ARG A 355 -0.73 2.17 -23.60
N GLU A 356 0.05 3.03 -24.23
CA GLU A 356 0.69 2.76 -25.52
C GLU A 356 1.58 1.51 -25.45
N LYS A 357 2.42 1.39 -24.42
CA LYS A 357 3.26 0.19 -24.22
C LYS A 357 2.46 -1.09 -23.94
N ILE A 358 1.32 -0.99 -23.27
CA ILE A 358 0.43 -2.14 -23.05
C ILE A 358 -0.17 -2.61 -24.39
N LEU A 359 -0.60 -1.71 -25.22
CA LEU A 359 -1.29 -2.04 -26.50
C LEU A 359 -0.33 -2.53 -27.59
N GLY A 360 0.94 -2.11 -27.52
CA GLY A 360 2.06 -2.57 -28.32
C GLY A 360 2.41 -2.49 -29.41
#